data_d8d4f8c878bf6ef033f90b478b09f270
#
_entry.id   d8d4f8c878bf6ef033f90b478b09f270
#
_cell.length_a   1.000
_cell.length_b   1.000
_cell.length_c   1.000
_cell.angle_alpha   90.00
_cell.angle_beta   90.00
_cell.angle_gamma   90.00
#
_symmetry.space_group_name_H-M   'P 1'
#
loop_
_entity.id
_entity.type
_entity.pdbx_description
1 polymer ?
#
loop_
_entity_poly.entity_id
_entity_poly.type
_entity_poly.pdbx_seq_one_letter_code
_entity_poly.pdbx_strand_id
1 'polypeptide(L)'
;MADMRRILCPTDFSEFSDIAFRYALSIAQHYRGKLLVQHVVESWQHPEAAFVPAHYYVEFRSHLLHKGEEELQRFVKNHVNNGIRAESVVEQGIAADAILALAEAQEVDLIVMGTHGRRGFDRLMVGSVTERVLRKASCPVLAVHRPSRDFLSLREQDPIRLNRILFCTDFSENSRQALSYALSLTAEYNAELTLLHVLKDIPGSSIIDEAIAMEQLNNLIPPEKPKAGRIRSIVRKGSPYEQIIQFSLETRPDIVIMAVRGRGALNLAVFGSTTYRVIQLGPCPVLAVHF
;
A
#
# COMPACT_ATOMS: atom_id res chain seq x y z
N MET A 1 -2.21 -4.93 18.26
CA MET A 1 -1.09 -5.18 17.35
C MET A 1 -1.66 -5.35 15.95
N ALA A 2 -1.08 -4.72 14.95
CA ALA A 2 -1.45 -5.00 13.57
C ALA A 2 -0.96 -6.42 13.24
N ASP A 3 -1.88 -7.38 13.15
CA ASP A 3 -1.57 -8.76 12.78
C ASP A 3 -1.82 -8.90 11.27
N MET A 4 -0.77 -9.04 10.47
CA MET A 4 -0.83 -9.08 9.01
C MET A 4 -0.61 -10.52 8.51
N ARG A 5 -1.49 -11.43 8.87
CA ARG A 5 -1.34 -12.85 8.54
C ARG A 5 -2.02 -13.28 7.25
N ARG A 6 -3.01 -12.53 6.79
CA ARG A 6 -3.71 -12.80 5.52
C ARG A 6 -3.41 -11.66 4.56
N ILE A 7 -2.52 -11.91 3.61
CA ILE A 7 -2.02 -10.90 2.69
C ILE A 7 -2.54 -11.22 1.30
N LEU A 8 -3.12 -10.24 0.62
CA LEU A 8 -3.53 -10.32 -0.77
C LEU A 8 -2.55 -9.53 -1.64
N CYS A 9 -2.00 -10.18 -2.65
CA CYS A 9 -1.16 -9.55 -3.66
C CYS A 9 -1.77 -9.76 -5.05
N PRO A 10 -2.50 -8.78 -5.59
CA PRO A 10 -2.93 -8.81 -6.97
C PRO A 10 -1.75 -8.64 -7.91
N THR A 11 -1.74 -9.39 -9.01
CA THR A 11 -0.71 -9.30 -10.05
C THR A 11 -1.30 -9.21 -11.44
N ASP A 12 -0.73 -8.34 -12.26
CA ASP A 12 -0.91 -8.27 -13.69
C ASP A 12 0.35 -8.71 -14.45
N PHE A 13 1.31 -9.31 -13.72
CA PHE A 13 2.62 -9.73 -14.21
C PHE A 13 3.49 -8.59 -14.76
N SER A 14 3.21 -7.35 -14.40
CA SER A 14 4.08 -6.21 -14.68
C SER A 14 5.26 -6.15 -13.71
N GLU A 15 6.31 -5.41 -14.07
CA GLU A 15 7.45 -5.16 -13.17
C GLU A 15 7.01 -4.53 -11.83
N PHE A 16 5.97 -3.71 -11.82
CA PHE A 16 5.44 -3.10 -10.60
C PHE A 16 4.74 -4.12 -9.71
N SER A 17 3.98 -5.05 -10.29
CA SER A 17 3.35 -6.11 -9.52
C SER A 17 4.37 -7.13 -9.02
N ASP A 18 5.48 -7.34 -9.73
CA ASP A 18 6.60 -8.18 -9.27
C ASP A 18 7.28 -7.58 -8.03
N ILE A 19 7.55 -6.29 -8.05
CA ILE A 19 8.10 -5.58 -6.88
C ILE A 19 7.12 -5.66 -5.70
N ALA A 20 5.83 -5.42 -5.93
CA ALA A 20 4.80 -5.53 -4.89
C ALA A 20 4.73 -6.95 -4.31
N PHE A 21 4.86 -7.96 -5.16
CA PHE A 21 4.89 -9.36 -4.73
C PHE A 21 6.04 -9.65 -3.76
N ARG A 22 7.24 -9.11 -4.01
CA ARG A 22 8.40 -9.26 -3.10
C ARG A 22 8.12 -8.66 -1.72
N TYR A 23 7.43 -7.51 -1.65
CA TYR A 23 6.96 -6.94 -0.38
C TYR A 23 5.94 -7.86 0.30
N ALA A 24 4.94 -8.33 -0.43
CA ALA A 24 3.92 -9.24 0.09
C ALA A 24 4.53 -10.54 0.62
N LEU A 25 5.48 -11.10 -0.12
CA LEU A 25 6.20 -12.31 0.26
C LEU A 25 7.01 -12.12 1.54
N SER A 26 7.77 -11.02 1.64
CA SER A 26 8.58 -10.72 2.82
C SER A 26 7.72 -10.49 4.07
N ILE A 27 6.60 -9.78 3.92
CA ILE A 27 5.66 -9.56 5.03
C ILE A 27 5.01 -10.88 5.43
N ALA A 28 4.58 -11.71 4.47
CA ALA A 28 4.01 -13.04 4.75
C ALA A 28 5.00 -13.95 5.49
N GLN A 29 6.28 -13.93 5.12
CA GLN A 29 7.34 -14.65 5.81
C GLN A 29 7.50 -14.17 7.25
N HIS A 30 7.58 -12.86 7.44
CA HIS A 30 7.79 -12.24 8.75
C HIS A 30 6.67 -12.61 9.72
N TYR A 31 5.41 -12.48 9.30
CA TYR A 31 4.23 -12.78 10.12
C TYR A 31 3.84 -14.28 10.12
N ARG A 32 4.57 -15.15 9.40
CA ARG A 32 4.20 -16.57 9.18
C ARG A 32 2.76 -16.70 8.67
N GLY A 33 2.38 -15.78 7.83
CA GLY A 33 1.03 -15.61 7.30
C GLY A 33 0.77 -16.43 6.02
N LYS A 34 -0.47 -16.29 5.52
CA LYS A 34 -0.93 -16.81 4.23
C LYS A 34 -0.84 -15.71 3.20
N LEU A 35 -0.27 -16.01 2.02
CA LEU A 35 -0.21 -15.12 0.88
C LEU A 35 -1.21 -15.59 -0.17
N LEU A 36 -2.20 -14.76 -0.48
CA LEU A 36 -3.11 -14.92 -1.60
C LEU A 36 -2.55 -14.14 -2.79
N VAL A 37 -2.25 -14.83 -3.89
CA VAL A 37 -1.78 -14.20 -5.13
C VAL A 37 -2.91 -14.27 -6.13
N GLN A 38 -3.46 -13.11 -6.51
CA GLN A 38 -4.63 -13.03 -7.38
C GLN A 38 -4.25 -12.49 -8.75
N HIS A 39 -4.70 -13.16 -9.79
CA HIS A 39 -4.72 -12.62 -11.15
C HIS A 39 -6.17 -12.49 -11.62
N VAL A 40 -6.53 -11.32 -12.15
CA VAL A 40 -7.87 -11.09 -12.69
C VAL A 40 -7.79 -10.98 -14.20
N VAL A 41 -8.45 -11.92 -14.87
CA VAL A 41 -8.65 -11.91 -16.32
C VAL A 41 -9.78 -10.91 -16.62
N GLU A 42 -9.44 -9.77 -17.20
CA GLU A 42 -10.44 -8.75 -17.52
C GLU A 42 -11.44 -9.26 -18.54
N SER A 43 -12.71 -9.20 -18.19
CA SER A 43 -13.80 -9.49 -19.11
C SER A 43 -13.92 -8.33 -20.11
N TRP A 44 -13.44 -8.53 -21.31
CA TRP A 44 -13.72 -7.62 -22.40
C TRP A 44 -15.19 -7.78 -22.80
N GLN A 45 -16.00 -6.80 -22.45
CA GLN A 45 -17.30 -6.61 -23.08
C GLN A 45 -17.02 -6.05 -24.48
N HIS A 46 -16.61 -6.93 -25.39
CA HIS A 46 -16.56 -6.58 -26.81
C HIS A 46 -18.02 -6.40 -27.28
N PRO A 47 -18.39 -5.26 -27.84
CA PRO A 47 -19.70 -5.09 -28.47
C PRO A 47 -19.96 -6.16 -29.54
N GLU A 48 -18.89 -6.66 -30.18
CA GLU A 48 -18.91 -7.75 -31.17
C GLU A 48 -19.21 -9.14 -30.56
N ALA A 49 -19.03 -9.31 -29.24
CA ALA A 49 -19.36 -10.58 -28.58
C ALA A 49 -20.87 -10.91 -28.63
N ALA A 50 -21.71 -9.91 -28.86
CA ALA A 50 -23.15 -10.12 -29.11
C ALA A 50 -23.45 -10.94 -30.38
N PHE A 51 -22.49 -11.04 -31.31
CA PHE A 51 -22.61 -11.78 -32.55
C PHE A 51 -21.85 -13.10 -32.55
N VAL A 52 -21.11 -13.41 -31.47
CA VAL A 52 -20.37 -14.68 -31.34
C VAL A 52 -21.29 -15.73 -30.71
N PRO A 53 -21.44 -16.94 -31.33
CA PRO A 53 -22.22 -18.01 -30.73
C PRO A 53 -21.75 -18.33 -29.31
N ALA A 54 -22.70 -18.58 -28.40
CA ALA A 54 -22.43 -18.73 -26.97
C ALA A 54 -21.37 -19.79 -26.63
N HIS A 55 -21.28 -20.88 -27.41
CA HIS A 55 -20.29 -21.93 -27.20
C HIS A 55 -18.84 -21.45 -27.45
N TYR A 56 -18.61 -20.63 -28.49
CA TYR A 56 -17.28 -20.04 -28.71
C TYR A 56 -16.88 -19.09 -27.60
N TYR A 57 -17.84 -18.35 -27.04
CA TYR A 57 -17.58 -17.46 -25.91
C TYR A 57 -17.17 -18.26 -24.66
N VAL A 58 -17.84 -19.39 -24.39
CA VAL A 58 -17.51 -20.27 -23.26
C VAL A 58 -16.13 -20.90 -23.43
N GLU A 59 -15.80 -21.41 -24.60
CA GLU A 59 -14.48 -21.98 -24.90
C GLU A 59 -13.36 -20.94 -24.79
N PHE A 60 -13.57 -19.76 -25.38
CA PHE A 60 -12.61 -18.67 -25.31
C PHE A 60 -12.38 -18.21 -23.86
N ARG A 61 -13.46 -18.09 -23.10
CA ARG A 61 -13.38 -17.77 -21.67
C ARG A 61 -12.58 -18.81 -20.90
N SER A 62 -12.87 -20.09 -21.08
CA SER A 62 -12.16 -21.19 -20.43
C SER A 62 -10.67 -21.18 -20.79
N HIS A 63 -10.35 -20.92 -22.06
CA HIS A 63 -8.96 -20.80 -22.50
C HIS A 63 -8.23 -19.64 -21.82
N LEU A 64 -8.85 -18.47 -21.68
CA LEU A 64 -8.25 -17.31 -21.01
C LEU A 64 -8.01 -17.56 -19.53
N LEU A 65 -8.95 -18.20 -18.83
CA LEU A 65 -8.81 -18.57 -17.43
C LEU A 65 -7.67 -19.57 -17.24
N HIS A 66 -7.64 -20.62 -18.06
CA HIS A 66 -6.58 -21.64 -18.00
C HIS A 66 -5.19 -21.04 -18.26
N LYS A 67 -5.08 -20.15 -19.24
CA LYS A 67 -3.84 -19.42 -19.50
C LYS A 67 -3.43 -18.54 -18.29
N GLY A 68 -4.38 -17.84 -17.68
CA GLY A 68 -4.14 -17.06 -16.46
C GLY A 68 -3.65 -17.93 -15.30
N GLU A 69 -4.23 -19.13 -15.13
CA GLU A 69 -3.81 -20.10 -14.11
C GLU A 69 -2.38 -20.59 -14.35
N GLU A 70 -2.03 -20.95 -15.59
CA GLU A 70 -0.67 -21.37 -15.93
C GLU A 70 0.36 -20.25 -15.72
N GLU A 71 0.02 -19.01 -16.10
CA GLU A 71 0.91 -17.85 -15.88
C GLU A 71 1.09 -17.56 -14.41
N LEU A 72 0.01 -17.60 -13.61
CA LEU A 72 0.06 -17.35 -12.18
C LEU A 72 0.83 -18.45 -11.45
N GLN A 73 0.64 -19.72 -11.80
CA GLN A 73 1.39 -20.83 -11.23
C GLN A 73 2.89 -20.71 -11.51
N ARG A 74 3.26 -20.36 -12.76
CA ARG A 74 4.67 -20.09 -13.13
C ARG A 74 5.24 -18.93 -12.33
N PHE A 75 4.49 -17.83 -12.21
CA PHE A 75 4.90 -16.67 -11.45
C PHE A 75 5.17 -17.03 -9.98
N VAL A 76 4.23 -17.68 -9.31
CA VAL A 76 4.37 -18.09 -7.91
C VAL A 76 5.53 -19.08 -7.74
N LYS A 77 5.65 -20.09 -8.61
CA LYS A 77 6.74 -21.08 -8.54
C LYS A 77 8.12 -20.47 -8.67
N ASN A 78 8.26 -19.41 -9.47
CA ASN A 78 9.56 -18.76 -9.68
C ASN A 78 9.98 -17.89 -8.48
N HIS A 79 9.03 -17.42 -7.67
CA HIS A 79 9.31 -16.46 -6.59
C HIS A 79 9.15 -17.06 -5.18
N VAL A 80 8.36 -18.11 -5.01
CA VAL A 80 8.08 -18.71 -3.69
C VAL A 80 9.02 -19.87 -3.44
N ASN A 81 9.93 -19.68 -2.51
CA ASN A 81 10.78 -20.76 -1.98
C ASN A 81 10.05 -21.53 -0.87
N ASN A 82 10.47 -22.75 -0.60
CA ASN A 82 9.89 -23.65 0.41
C ASN A 82 9.70 -22.97 1.78
N GLY A 83 8.46 -22.95 2.28
CA GLY A 83 8.13 -22.52 3.64
C GLY A 83 7.00 -21.49 3.76
N ILE A 84 6.50 -20.92 2.63
CA ILE A 84 5.39 -19.97 2.64
C ILE A 84 4.13 -20.63 2.10
N ARG A 85 3.02 -20.38 2.79
CA ARG A 85 1.70 -20.78 2.29
C ARG A 85 1.20 -19.75 1.28
N ALA A 86 1.55 -19.93 0.01
CA ALA A 86 1.03 -19.14 -1.09
C ALA A 86 -0.11 -19.88 -1.79
N GLU A 87 -1.22 -19.20 -2.01
CA GLU A 87 -2.39 -19.70 -2.74
C GLU A 87 -2.63 -18.82 -3.96
N SER A 88 -2.76 -19.46 -5.12
CA SER A 88 -3.04 -18.79 -6.39
C SER A 88 -4.54 -18.73 -6.64
N VAL A 89 -5.06 -17.55 -6.97
CA VAL A 89 -6.47 -17.31 -7.27
C VAL A 89 -6.57 -16.63 -8.62
N VAL A 90 -7.29 -17.25 -9.58
CA VAL A 90 -7.59 -16.63 -10.87
C VAL A 90 -9.10 -16.41 -10.97
N GLU A 91 -9.48 -15.19 -11.24
CA GLU A 91 -10.86 -14.78 -11.38
C GLU A 91 -11.07 -14.01 -12.69
N GLN A 92 -12.30 -13.97 -13.15
CA GLN A 92 -12.68 -13.16 -14.30
C GLN A 92 -13.56 -12.00 -13.84
N GLY A 93 -13.25 -10.78 -14.31
CA GLY A 93 -14.09 -9.64 -13.96
C GLY A 93 -13.41 -8.29 -14.14
N ILE A 94 -13.91 -7.30 -13.43
CA ILE A 94 -13.28 -5.99 -13.30
C ILE A 94 -12.24 -6.10 -12.18
N ALA A 95 -10.96 -5.91 -12.50
CA ALA A 95 -9.85 -6.19 -11.60
C ALA A 95 -10.04 -5.57 -10.20
N ALA A 96 -10.38 -4.29 -10.10
CA ALA A 96 -10.55 -3.64 -8.81
C ALA A 96 -11.71 -4.23 -7.98
N ASP A 97 -12.82 -4.62 -8.61
CA ASP A 97 -13.99 -5.18 -7.92
C ASP A 97 -13.69 -6.61 -7.44
N ALA A 98 -13.02 -7.42 -8.26
CA ALA A 98 -12.60 -8.77 -7.90
C ALA A 98 -11.58 -8.75 -6.73
N ILE A 99 -10.61 -7.82 -6.74
CA ILE A 99 -9.65 -7.64 -5.64
C ILE A 99 -10.36 -7.31 -4.33
N LEU A 100 -11.29 -6.35 -4.37
CA LEU A 100 -12.03 -5.95 -3.18
C LEU A 100 -12.94 -7.06 -2.65
N ALA A 101 -13.63 -7.78 -3.54
CA ALA A 101 -14.48 -8.91 -3.17
C ALA A 101 -13.68 -10.05 -2.53
N LEU A 102 -12.52 -10.40 -3.09
CA LEU A 102 -11.65 -11.43 -2.52
C LEU A 102 -11.08 -10.99 -1.17
N ALA A 103 -10.67 -9.71 -1.06
CA ALA A 103 -10.15 -9.17 0.20
C ALA A 103 -11.19 -9.26 1.32
N GLU A 104 -12.45 -8.94 1.04
CA GLU A 104 -13.56 -9.06 1.99
C GLU A 104 -13.88 -10.53 2.32
N ALA A 105 -14.06 -11.38 1.29
CA ALA A 105 -14.42 -12.79 1.46
C ALA A 105 -13.37 -13.59 2.25
N GLN A 106 -12.09 -13.24 2.10
CA GLN A 106 -10.97 -13.90 2.80
C GLN A 106 -10.54 -13.15 4.06
N GLU A 107 -11.27 -12.10 4.47
CA GLU A 107 -10.94 -11.24 5.61
C GLU A 107 -9.46 -10.85 5.61
N VAL A 108 -8.98 -10.29 4.51
CA VAL A 108 -7.58 -9.93 4.28
C VAL A 108 -7.14 -8.82 5.23
N ASP A 109 -5.97 -9.00 5.85
CA ASP A 109 -5.41 -8.02 6.79
C ASP A 109 -4.62 -6.91 6.07
N LEU A 110 -4.09 -7.21 4.86
CA LEU A 110 -3.28 -6.29 4.06
C LEU A 110 -3.38 -6.61 2.58
N ILE A 111 -3.67 -5.62 1.75
CA ILE A 111 -3.48 -5.69 0.31
C ILE A 111 -2.14 -5.07 -0.05
N VAL A 112 -1.31 -5.75 -0.84
CA VAL A 112 -0.03 -5.22 -1.34
C VAL A 112 -0.08 -5.18 -2.85
N MET A 113 0.05 -3.99 -3.44
CA MET A 113 -0.05 -3.84 -4.88
C MET A 113 0.85 -2.74 -5.45
N GLY A 114 1.23 -2.89 -6.71
CA GLY A 114 1.99 -1.87 -7.43
C GLY A 114 1.15 -0.62 -7.69
N THR A 115 1.77 0.54 -7.73
CA THR A 115 1.09 1.80 -8.07
C THR A 115 0.75 1.92 -9.55
N HIS A 116 1.38 1.13 -10.41
CA HIS A 116 1.18 1.12 -11.86
C HIS A 116 1.01 -0.33 -12.34
N GLY A 117 0.42 -0.51 -13.51
CA GLY A 117 0.27 -1.80 -14.17
C GLY A 117 0.88 -1.78 -15.58
N ARG A 118 0.55 -2.80 -16.39
CA ARG A 118 1.07 -3.00 -17.77
C ARG A 118 0.94 -1.77 -18.69
N ARG A 119 -0.05 -0.90 -18.47
CA ARG A 119 -0.33 0.28 -19.30
C ARG A 119 0.25 1.58 -18.75
N GLY A 120 0.96 1.52 -17.63
CA GLY A 120 1.49 2.70 -16.93
C GLY A 120 2.74 3.27 -17.58
N PHE A 121 2.59 4.00 -18.70
CA PHE A 121 3.70 4.74 -19.33
C PHE A 121 3.99 6.08 -18.64
N ASP A 122 3.02 6.67 -17.95
CA ASP A 122 3.17 7.96 -17.27
C ASP A 122 3.45 7.75 -15.78
N ARG A 123 4.67 8.08 -15.35
CA ARG A 123 5.09 8.09 -13.93
C ARG A 123 4.30 9.05 -13.05
N LEU A 124 3.40 9.83 -13.65
CA LEU A 124 2.62 10.88 -12.99
C LEU A 124 1.20 10.46 -12.60
N MET A 125 0.79 9.21 -12.84
CA MET A 125 -0.58 8.78 -12.51
C MET A 125 -0.56 7.43 -11.79
N VAL A 126 -1.31 7.32 -10.70
CA VAL A 126 -1.61 6.03 -10.06
C VAL A 126 -2.52 5.23 -10.98
N GLY A 127 -2.26 3.94 -11.16
CA GLY A 127 -3.09 3.07 -11.99
C GLY A 127 -4.56 3.02 -11.52
N SER A 128 -5.49 2.96 -12.46
CA SER A 128 -6.94 3.01 -12.18
C SER A 128 -7.42 1.91 -11.22
N VAL A 129 -6.84 0.72 -11.31
CA VAL A 129 -7.14 -0.40 -10.41
C VAL A 129 -6.67 -0.06 -9.00
N THR A 130 -5.42 0.38 -8.86
CA THR A 130 -4.83 0.76 -7.57
C THR A 130 -5.59 1.91 -6.92
N GLU A 131 -5.93 2.95 -7.70
CA GLU A 131 -6.72 4.07 -7.20
C GLU A 131 -8.09 3.61 -6.67
N ARG A 132 -8.77 2.73 -7.42
CA ARG A 132 -10.09 2.22 -7.01
C ARG A 132 -10.01 1.35 -5.77
N VAL A 133 -8.98 0.50 -5.65
CA VAL A 133 -8.73 -0.31 -4.45
C VAL A 133 -8.42 0.59 -3.26
N LEU A 134 -7.51 1.57 -3.41
CA LEU A 134 -7.17 2.55 -2.38
C LEU A 134 -8.38 3.36 -1.87
N ARG A 135 -9.39 3.57 -2.70
CA ARG A 135 -10.62 4.29 -2.31
C ARG A 135 -11.61 3.44 -1.53
N LYS A 136 -11.66 2.12 -1.81
CA LYS A 136 -12.77 1.25 -1.41
C LYS A 136 -12.36 0.10 -0.49
N ALA A 137 -11.07 -0.15 -0.30
CA ALA A 137 -10.63 -1.25 0.56
C ALA A 137 -11.12 -1.06 2.00
N SER A 138 -11.48 -2.18 2.64
CA SER A 138 -11.84 -2.25 4.06
C SER A 138 -10.65 -2.56 4.97
N CYS A 139 -9.49 -2.87 4.37
CA CYS A 139 -8.24 -3.14 5.06
C CYS A 139 -7.11 -2.23 4.56
N PRO A 140 -5.98 -2.11 5.26
CA PRO A 140 -4.83 -1.37 4.80
C PRO A 140 -4.35 -1.81 3.43
N VAL A 141 -3.85 -0.83 2.64
CA VAL A 141 -3.27 -1.08 1.31
C VAL A 141 -1.84 -0.55 1.30
N LEU A 142 -0.88 -1.43 1.05
CA LEU A 142 0.51 -1.07 0.78
C LEU A 142 0.67 -0.82 -0.72
N ALA A 143 0.77 0.45 -1.08
CA ALA A 143 1.03 0.88 -2.44
C ALA A 143 2.54 0.94 -2.68
N VAL A 144 3.05 0.10 -3.58
CA VAL A 144 4.48 -0.07 -3.84
C VAL A 144 4.85 0.60 -5.15
N HIS A 145 5.80 1.54 -5.08
CA HIS A 145 6.38 2.19 -6.24
C HIS A 145 7.56 1.37 -6.78
N ARG A 146 8.00 1.71 -8.00
CA ARG A 146 9.34 1.31 -8.45
C ARG A 146 10.35 1.97 -7.52
N PRO A 147 11.15 1.20 -6.78
CA PRO A 147 12.14 1.79 -5.89
C PRO A 147 13.11 2.65 -6.69
N SER A 148 13.53 3.77 -6.13
CA SER A 148 14.72 4.46 -6.61
C SER A 148 15.88 3.44 -6.65
N ARG A 149 16.80 3.56 -7.61
CA ARG A 149 17.84 2.56 -7.94
C ARG A 149 18.56 1.89 -6.76
N ASP A 150 18.56 2.52 -5.59
CA ASP A 150 19.24 2.02 -4.38
C ASP A 150 18.52 0.84 -3.69
N PHE A 151 17.19 0.67 -3.90
CA PHE A 151 16.44 -0.49 -3.39
C PHE A 151 16.61 -1.75 -4.25
N LEU A 152 17.07 -1.61 -5.50
CA LEU A 152 17.34 -2.74 -6.39
C LEU A 152 18.62 -3.50 -6.02
N SER A 153 19.44 -2.99 -5.09
CA SER A 153 20.63 -3.67 -4.58
C SER A 153 20.31 -4.80 -3.58
N LEU A 154 19.06 -4.90 -3.10
CA LEU A 154 18.63 -6.08 -2.37
C LEU A 154 18.66 -7.27 -3.34
N ARG A 155 19.49 -8.28 -3.04
CA ARG A 155 19.43 -9.55 -3.75
C ARG A 155 18.00 -10.02 -3.75
N GLU A 156 17.53 -10.63 -4.83
CA GLU A 156 16.12 -11.06 -4.99
C GLU A 156 15.57 -11.89 -3.82
N GLN A 157 16.43 -12.40 -2.97
CA GLN A 157 16.11 -13.28 -1.83
C GLN A 157 16.18 -12.60 -0.46
N ASP A 158 16.63 -11.34 -0.36
CA ASP A 158 16.75 -10.70 0.94
C ASP A 158 15.38 -10.24 1.45
N PRO A 159 15.03 -10.54 2.70
CA PRO A 159 13.78 -10.08 3.28
C PRO A 159 13.78 -8.55 3.39
N ILE A 160 12.64 -7.94 3.10
CA ILE A 160 12.47 -6.50 3.25
C ILE A 160 12.55 -6.16 4.73
N ARG A 161 13.44 -5.24 5.09
CA ARG A 161 13.62 -4.74 6.45
C ARG A 161 13.07 -3.35 6.55
N LEU A 162 12.21 -3.12 7.53
CA LEU A 162 11.71 -1.80 7.88
C LEU A 162 12.58 -1.25 9.02
N ASN A 163 13.60 -0.45 8.70
CA ASN A 163 14.49 0.16 9.69
C ASN A 163 14.02 1.58 10.05
N ARG A 164 13.41 2.29 9.11
CA ARG A 164 12.97 3.68 9.25
C ARG A 164 11.53 3.81 8.76
N ILE A 165 10.65 4.14 9.68
CA ILE A 165 9.22 4.33 9.44
C ILE A 165 8.91 5.82 9.56
N LEU A 166 8.23 6.38 8.55
CA LEU A 166 7.70 7.73 8.59
C LEU A 166 6.18 7.67 8.75
N PHE A 167 5.68 8.16 9.86
CA PHE A 167 4.25 8.30 10.08
C PHE A 167 3.84 9.76 9.92
N CYS A 168 2.89 10.03 9.02
CA CYS A 168 2.39 11.38 8.77
C CYS A 168 0.99 11.54 9.35
N THR A 169 0.79 12.61 10.14
CA THR A 169 -0.47 12.88 10.81
C THR A 169 -0.94 14.31 10.57
N ASP A 170 -2.25 14.46 10.43
CA ASP A 170 -2.96 15.73 10.47
C ASP A 170 -3.77 15.89 11.78
N PHE A 171 -3.53 15.03 12.76
CA PHE A 171 -4.25 14.92 14.03
C PHE A 171 -5.75 14.60 13.90
N SER A 172 -6.22 14.16 12.73
CA SER A 172 -7.57 13.63 12.57
C SER A 172 -7.73 12.30 13.33
N GLU A 173 -8.98 11.92 13.61
CA GLU A 173 -9.25 10.63 14.26
C GLU A 173 -8.72 9.45 13.44
N ASN A 174 -8.92 9.46 12.12
CA ASN A 174 -8.37 8.44 11.23
C ASN A 174 -6.83 8.36 11.31
N SER A 175 -6.13 9.51 11.37
CA SER A 175 -4.67 9.48 11.52
C SER A 175 -4.22 8.98 12.90
N ARG A 176 -5.00 9.23 13.96
CA ARG A 176 -4.72 8.66 15.29
C ARG A 176 -4.87 7.15 15.31
N GLN A 177 -5.90 6.63 14.65
CA GLN A 177 -6.09 5.18 14.51
C GLN A 177 -4.97 4.54 13.68
N ALA A 178 -4.52 5.20 12.60
CA ALA A 178 -3.41 4.75 11.77
C ALA A 178 -2.06 4.69 12.53
N LEU A 179 -1.90 5.47 13.59
CA LEU A 179 -0.70 5.43 14.45
C LEU A 179 -0.49 4.05 15.07
N SER A 180 -1.56 3.31 15.35
CA SER A 180 -1.45 1.95 15.91
C SER A 180 -0.66 1.01 14.99
N TYR A 181 -0.80 1.15 13.66
CA TYR A 181 -0.02 0.40 12.67
C TYR A 181 1.46 0.84 12.68
N ALA A 182 1.72 2.14 12.76
CA ALA A 182 3.10 2.64 12.83
C ALA A 182 3.82 2.15 14.09
N LEU A 183 3.17 2.20 15.24
CA LEU A 183 3.73 1.70 16.50
C LEU A 183 3.93 0.18 16.49
N SER A 184 2.97 -0.57 15.93
CA SER A 184 3.08 -2.03 15.82
C SER A 184 4.25 -2.44 14.93
N LEU A 185 4.37 -1.85 13.73
CA LEU A 185 5.49 -2.12 12.82
C LEU A 185 6.83 -1.68 13.42
N THR A 186 6.86 -0.54 14.13
CA THR A 186 8.06 -0.07 14.85
C THR A 186 8.55 -1.09 15.87
N ALA A 187 7.64 -1.65 16.66
CA ALA A 187 7.98 -2.66 17.66
C ALA A 187 8.41 -3.99 17.01
N GLU A 188 7.68 -4.41 15.98
CA GLU A 188 7.89 -5.70 15.30
C GLU A 188 9.23 -5.76 14.55
N TYR A 189 9.59 -4.68 13.86
CA TYR A 189 10.82 -4.59 13.07
C TYR A 189 11.99 -3.94 13.84
N ASN A 190 11.79 -3.55 15.10
CA ASN A 190 12.76 -2.75 15.86
C ASN A 190 13.23 -1.49 15.10
N ALA A 191 12.29 -0.80 14.46
CA ALA A 191 12.55 0.30 13.56
C ALA A 191 12.65 1.65 14.28
N GLU A 192 13.23 2.65 13.62
CA GLU A 192 13.12 4.06 14.02
C GLU A 192 11.80 4.63 13.47
N LEU A 193 11.01 5.29 14.34
CA LEU A 193 9.76 5.94 13.97
C LEU A 193 9.92 7.46 13.97
N THR A 194 9.62 8.09 12.86
CA THR A 194 9.47 9.56 12.81
C THR A 194 7.99 9.91 12.66
N LEU A 195 7.47 10.70 13.61
CA LEU A 195 6.16 11.32 13.53
C LEU A 195 6.31 12.67 12.83
N LEU A 196 5.64 12.88 11.71
CA LEU A 196 5.68 14.12 10.95
C LEU A 196 4.31 14.78 10.91
N HIS A 197 4.25 16.04 11.31
CA HIS A 197 3.13 16.92 11.05
C HIS A 197 3.57 18.08 10.17
N VAL A 198 2.72 18.48 9.21
CA VAL A 198 2.98 19.63 8.35
C VAL A 198 1.93 20.70 8.61
N LEU A 199 2.37 21.82 9.15
CA LEU A 199 1.58 23.03 9.27
C LEU A 199 1.43 23.68 7.90
N LYS A 200 0.19 23.99 7.51
CA LYS A 200 -0.04 24.76 6.30
C LYS A 200 0.53 26.17 6.48
N ASP A 201 1.20 26.64 5.46
CA ASP A 201 1.71 28.01 5.44
C ASP A 201 0.54 28.99 5.22
N ILE A 202 -0.03 29.47 6.32
CA ILE A 202 -1.12 30.42 6.35
C ILE A 202 -0.54 31.74 6.85
N PRO A 203 -0.80 32.89 6.19
CA PRO A 203 -0.37 34.20 6.68
C PRO A 203 -0.82 34.39 8.15
N GLY A 204 0.14 34.62 9.05
CA GLY A 204 -0.11 34.77 10.47
C GLY A 204 0.18 33.51 11.31
N SER A 205 0.58 32.37 10.71
CA SER A 205 1.04 31.20 11.47
C SER A 205 2.33 31.58 12.25
N SER A 206 2.28 31.35 13.56
CA SER A 206 3.31 31.79 14.52
C SER A 206 4.23 30.63 14.95
N ILE A 207 5.31 30.97 15.66
CA ILE A 207 6.16 30.01 16.39
C ILE A 207 5.32 29.23 17.42
N ILE A 208 4.24 29.85 17.94
CA ILE A 208 3.32 29.22 18.89
C ILE A 208 2.62 28.03 18.25
N ASP A 209 2.19 28.12 16.98
CA ASP A 209 1.53 27.01 16.28
C ASP A 209 2.46 25.82 16.12
N GLU A 210 3.75 26.05 15.90
CA GLU A 210 4.76 25.00 15.81
C GLU A 210 5.00 24.30 17.15
N ALA A 211 5.06 25.08 18.25
CA ALA A 211 5.20 24.54 19.60
C ALA A 211 3.99 23.70 19.99
N ILE A 212 2.76 24.18 19.70
CA ILE A 212 1.52 23.44 19.93
C ILE A 212 1.50 22.13 19.11
N ALA A 213 1.87 22.18 17.83
CA ALA A 213 1.91 20.99 16.98
C ALA A 213 2.95 19.97 17.48
N MET A 214 4.11 20.44 17.96
CA MET A 214 5.13 19.58 18.55
C MET A 214 4.65 18.91 19.83
N GLU A 215 3.97 19.65 20.70
CA GLU A 215 3.35 19.10 21.91
C GLU A 215 2.28 18.05 21.54
N GLN A 216 1.42 18.34 20.57
CA GLN A 216 0.42 17.38 20.09
C GLN A 216 1.06 16.10 19.54
N LEU A 217 2.17 16.20 18.78
CA LEU A 217 2.91 15.03 18.29
C LEU A 217 3.47 14.19 19.44
N ASN A 218 4.06 14.85 20.44
CA ASN A 218 4.63 14.17 21.60
C ASN A 218 3.54 13.47 22.43
N ASN A 219 2.36 14.07 22.53
CA ASN A 219 1.21 13.49 23.22
C ASN A 219 0.57 12.30 22.48
N LEU A 220 0.88 12.09 21.19
CA LEU A 220 0.48 10.88 20.47
C LEU A 220 1.30 9.65 20.90
N ILE A 221 2.49 9.85 21.47
CA ILE A 221 3.37 8.75 21.86
C ILE A 221 2.84 8.19 23.19
N PRO A 222 2.48 6.88 23.24
CA PRO A 222 2.05 6.27 24.50
C PRO A 222 3.11 6.41 25.59
N PRO A 223 2.69 6.63 26.86
CA PRO A 223 3.64 6.72 28.00
C PRO A 223 4.47 5.43 28.14
N GLU A 224 3.87 4.29 27.85
CA GLU A 224 4.56 3.01 27.71
C GLU A 224 5.20 2.95 26.32
N LYS A 225 6.38 3.55 26.18
CA LYS A 225 7.14 3.50 24.94
C LYS A 225 7.34 2.05 24.50
N PRO A 226 7.16 1.73 23.21
CA PRO A 226 7.59 0.43 22.70
C PRO A 226 9.07 0.25 23.10
N LYS A 227 9.39 -0.90 23.70
CA LYS A 227 10.74 -1.23 24.19
C LYS A 227 11.80 -1.22 23.07
N ALA A 228 11.35 -1.14 21.84
CA ALA A 228 12.14 -1.18 20.62
C ALA A 228 11.90 0.10 19.81
N GLY A 229 12.98 0.68 19.29
CA GLY A 229 12.93 1.79 18.35
C GLY A 229 13.07 3.18 18.97
N ARG A 230 13.68 4.09 18.22
CA ARG A 230 13.73 5.52 18.54
C ARG A 230 12.52 6.21 17.93
N ILE A 231 11.74 6.93 18.75
CA ILE A 231 10.63 7.74 18.26
C ILE A 231 11.05 9.20 18.31
N ARG A 232 10.87 9.92 17.23
CA ARG A 232 11.12 11.36 17.13
C ARG A 232 9.92 12.07 16.48
N SER A 233 9.66 13.29 16.92
CA SER A 233 8.61 14.17 16.42
C SER A 233 9.23 15.28 15.58
N ILE A 234 8.65 15.59 14.43
CA ILE A 234 9.09 16.64 13.52
C ILE A 234 7.86 17.43 13.06
N VAL A 235 7.99 18.75 13.09
CA VAL A 235 7.02 19.68 12.49
C VAL A 235 7.68 20.35 11.30
N ARG A 236 6.98 20.46 10.18
CA ARG A 236 7.38 21.24 9.01
C ARG A 236 6.30 22.24 8.63
N LYS A 237 6.64 23.24 7.83
CA LYS A 237 5.70 24.22 7.29
C LYS A 237 5.65 24.16 5.77
N GLY A 238 4.47 24.33 5.20
CA GLY A 238 4.26 24.37 3.75
C GLY A 238 3.12 23.48 3.26
N SER A 239 3.18 23.10 1.99
CA SER A 239 2.25 22.18 1.37
C SER A 239 2.46 20.74 1.94
N PRO A 240 1.44 20.10 2.52
CA PRO A 240 1.63 18.82 3.20
C PRO A 240 2.28 17.75 2.33
N TYR A 241 1.79 17.50 1.11
CA TYR A 241 2.35 16.44 0.27
C TYR A 241 3.79 16.75 -0.16
N GLU A 242 4.12 18.02 -0.46
CA GLU A 242 5.47 18.43 -0.87
C GLU A 242 6.46 18.24 0.28
N GLN A 243 6.09 18.67 1.48
CA GLN A 243 6.94 18.51 2.66
C GLN A 243 7.14 17.04 3.05
N ILE A 244 6.12 16.18 2.91
CA ILE A 244 6.25 14.75 3.15
C ILE A 244 7.20 14.11 2.12
N ILE A 245 7.06 14.44 0.83
CA ILE A 245 7.92 13.93 -0.23
C ILE A 245 9.36 14.40 -0.03
N GLN A 246 9.56 15.70 0.20
CA GLN A 246 10.88 16.27 0.44
C GLN A 246 11.54 15.62 1.65
N PHE A 247 10.82 15.47 2.77
CA PHE A 247 11.33 14.81 3.97
C PHE A 247 11.68 13.33 3.70
N SER A 248 10.87 12.66 2.88
CA SER A 248 11.15 11.27 2.48
C SER A 248 12.40 11.16 1.61
N LEU A 249 12.67 12.12 0.73
CA LEU A 249 13.92 12.17 -0.06
C LEU A 249 15.14 12.41 0.82
N GLU A 250 15.02 13.30 1.83
CA GLU A 250 16.10 13.63 2.77
C GLU A 250 16.45 12.48 3.72
N THR A 251 15.42 11.81 4.27
CA THR A 251 15.61 10.81 5.35
C THR A 251 15.56 9.36 4.87
N ARG A 252 15.08 9.14 3.64
CA ARG A 252 14.95 7.82 3.00
C ARG A 252 14.26 6.79 3.91
N PRO A 253 13.00 7.01 4.33
CA PRO A 253 12.26 6.01 5.09
C PRO A 253 11.99 4.79 4.21
N ASP A 254 11.91 3.63 4.85
CA ASP A 254 11.59 2.37 4.14
C ASP A 254 10.09 2.29 3.82
N ILE A 255 9.26 2.99 4.59
CA ILE A 255 7.82 3.07 4.41
C ILE A 255 7.27 4.38 4.97
N VAL A 256 6.29 4.95 4.28
CA VAL A 256 5.44 6.04 4.80
C VAL A 256 4.10 5.46 5.20
N ILE A 257 3.59 5.81 6.37
CA ILE A 257 2.29 5.38 6.88
C ILE A 257 1.38 6.59 7.01
N MET A 258 0.21 6.52 6.40
CA MET A 258 -0.78 7.59 6.39
C MET A 258 -2.20 7.03 6.47
N ALA A 259 -3.11 7.77 7.09
CA ALA A 259 -4.53 7.48 6.93
C ALA A 259 -4.99 7.83 5.50
N VAL A 260 -5.91 7.04 4.98
CA VAL A 260 -6.52 7.30 3.65
C VAL A 260 -7.28 8.62 3.63
N ARG A 261 -7.88 9.01 4.78
CA ARG A 261 -8.69 10.22 4.94
C ARG A 261 -8.15 11.07 6.08
N GLY A 262 -8.10 12.39 5.86
CA GLY A 262 -7.73 13.38 6.86
C GLY A 262 -8.90 14.29 7.24
N ARG A 263 -8.60 15.40 7.92
CA ARG A 263 -9.57 16.39 8.44
C ARG A 263 -10.57 16.95 7.42
N GLY A 264 -10.23 16.96 6.13
CA GLY A 264 -11.08 17.57 5.09
C GLY A 264 -12.09 16.63 4.43
N ALA A 265 -12.15 15.35 4.81
CA ALA A 265 -13.01 14.37 4.16
C ALA A 265 -14.41 14.34 4.81
N LEU A 266 -15.29 15.22 4.35
CA LEU A 266 -16.71 15.25 4.74
C LEU A 266 -17.53 14.12 4.12
N ASN A 267 -17.01 13.38 3.15
CA ASN A 267 -17.71 12.35 2.41
C ASN A 267 -16.94 11.03 2.43
N LEU A 268 -17.60 9.92 2.72
CA LEU A 268 -17.03 8.57 2.77
C LEU A 268 -16.33 8.14 1.46
N ALA A 269 -16.66 8.80 0.34
CA ALA A 269 -16.11 8.50 -0.98
C ALA A 269 -14.81 9.27 -1.34
N VAL A 270 -14.33 10.19 -0.47
CA VAL A 270 -13.19 11.05 -0.80
C VAL A 270 -11.89 10.46 -0.30
N PHE A 271 -11.02 10.08 -1.22
CA PHE A 271 -9.62 9.75 -0.94
C PHE A 271 -8.84 11.03 -0.62
N GLY A 272 -8.05 11.05 0.45
CA GLY A 272 -7.31 12.24 0.88
C GLY A 272 -6.31 12.71 -0.17
N SER A 273 -6.42 13.96 -0.60
CA SER A 273 -5.56 14.53 -1.65
C SER A 273 -4.07 14.48 -1.32
N THR A 274 -3.70 14.64 -0.05
CA THR A 274 -2.32 14.52 0.42
C THR A 274 -1.82 13.09 0.27
N THR A 275 -2.58 12.11 0.77
CA THR A 275 -2.21 10.69 0.69
C THR A 275 -2.11 10.23 -0.75
N TYR A 276 -3.05 10.64 -1.61
CA TYR A 276 -3.00 10.35 -3.05
C TYR A 276 -1.71 10.87 -3.70
N ARG A 277 -1.35 12.15 -3.45
CA ARG A 277 -0.14 12.74 -4.02
C ARG A 277 1.14 12.13 -3.48
N VAL A 278 1.17 11.72 -2.21
CA VAL A 278 2.33 11.02 -1.64
C VAL A 278 2.46 9.63 -2.25
N ILE A 279 1.35 8.90 -2.49
CA ILE A 279 1.36 7.63 -3.23
C ILE A 279 1.78 7.84 -4.68
N GLN A 280 1.39 8.92 -5.32
CA GLN A 280 1.69 9.22 -6.71
C GLN A 280 3.15 9.60 -6.94
N LEU A 281 3.71 10.43 -6.07
CA LEU A 281 4.97 11.15 -6.30
C LEU A 281 6.07 10.80 -5.28
N GLY A 282 5.74 10.03 -4.24
CA GLY A 282 6.68 9.68 -3.17
C GLY A 282 7.79 8.74 -3.64
N PRO A 283 8.94 8.74 -2.97
CA PRO A 283 10.09 7.92 -3.34
C PRO A 283 10.06 6.50 -2.78
N CYS A 284 9.14 6.19 -1.86
CA CYS A 284 9.09 4.93 -1.13
C CYS A 284 7.65 4.42 -0.96
N PRO A 285 7.46 3.13 -0.63
CA PRO A 285 6.14 2.55 -0.41
C PRO A 285 5.29 3.30 0.61
N VAL A 286 3.98 3.35 0.38
CA VAL A 286 3.02 4.01 1.27
C VAL A 286 2.00 3.00 1.77
N LEU A 287 1.93 2.82 3.09
CA LEU A 287 0.86 2.09 3.75
C LEU A 287 -0.31 3.06 3.99
N ALA A 288 -1.33 2.92 3.20
CA ALA A 288 -2.58 3.67 3.30
C ALA A 288 -3.55 2.90 4.22
N VAL A 289 -3.86 3.47 5.39
CA VAL A 289 -4.69 2.80 6.40
C VAL A 289 -6.11 3.30 6.32
N HIS A 290 -7.06 2.35 6.29
CA HIS A 290 -8.50 2.57 6.19
C HIS A 290 -9.18 2.40 7.54
N PHE A 291 -10.30 3.12 7.75
CA PHE A 291 -11.19 3.02 8.91
C PHE A 291 -12.62 3.36 8.51
#